data_4e800d0b4a460c4c5328d0decf63dba4
#
_entry.id   4e800d0b4a460c4c5328d0decf63dba4
#
_cell.length_a   1.000
_cell.length_b   1.000
_cell.length_c   1.000
_cell.angle_alpha   90.00
_cell.angle_beta   90.00
_cell.angle_gamma   90.00
#
_symmetry.space_group_name_H-M   'P 1'
#
loop_
_entity.id
_entity.type
_entity.pdbx_description
1 polymer ?
#
loop_
_entity_poly.entity_id
_entity_poly.type
_entity_poly.pdbx_seq_one_letter_code
_entity_poly.pdbx_strand_id
1 'polypeptide(L)'
;MISFKEKLHNTIKEKNSNLCVGIDIDRKYFDDNVTIEELKDYSFKVVASTRDVAAAYKPNLAFFEEWGSKGFLWLEELVKEIGDSHIIIADAKRGDIGNTAKHYANAFFKYLNCDAITVNPYMGQEAIEPFCSDQNKGVYVLCRTSNTSASYIQDTIFDKVVSLSESMNKYKNIGLVVGATDTEKMNEVRKTNNL
;
A
#
# COMPACT_ATOMS: atom_id res chain seq x y z
N MET A 1 -14.90 -13.92 9.02
CA MET A 1 -13.71 -13.15 8.59
C MET A 1 -13.76 -11.82 9.34
N ILE A 2 -12.64 -11.35 9.86
CA ILE A 2 -12.51 -10.07 10.56
C ILE A 2 -12.31 -8.96 9.53
N SER A 3 -12.76 -7.73 9.85
CA SER A 3 -12.56 -6.58 8.98
C SER A 3 -11.06 -6.21 8.87
N PHE A 4 -10.68 -5.50 7.79
CA PHE A 4 -9.30 -5.00 7.63
C PHE A 4 -8.87 -4.13 8.83
N LYS A 5 -9.77 -3.27 9.30
CA LYS A 5 -9.50 -2.43 10.47
C LYS A 5 -9.20 -3.25 11.72
N GLU A 6 -9.97 -4.30 11.97
CA GLU A 6 -9.73 -5.20 13.10
C GLU A 6 -8.41 -5.97 12.93
N LYS A 7 -8.13 -6.48 11.71
CA LYS A 7 -6.84 -7.14 11.42
C LYS A 7 -5.68 -6.19 11.69
N LEU A 8 -5.74 -4.97 11.16
CA LEU A 8 -4.71 -3.95 11.36
C LEU A 8 -4.48 -3.65 12.85
N HIS A 9 -5.55 -3.36 13.60
CA HIS A 9 -5.46 -3.06 15.02
C HIS A 9 -4.91 -4.24 15.85
N ASN A 10 -5.34 -5.46 15.54
CA ASN A 10 -4.86 -6.66 16.22
C ASN A 10 -3.36 -6.86 15.95
N THR A 11 -2.92 -6.71 14.71
CA THR A 11 -1.50 -6.84 14.34
C THR A 11 -0.65 -5.77 15.02
N ILE A 12 -1.10 -4.51 15.04
CA ILE A 12 -0.41 -3.41 15.75
C ILE A 12 -0.29 -3.72 17.24
N LYS A 13 -1.36 -4.22 17.87
CA LYS A 13 -1.37 -4.56 19.28
C LYS A 13 -0.46 -5.76 19.58
N GLU A 14 -0.50 -6.79 18.77
CA GLU A 14 0.33 -8.00 18.92
C GLU A 14 1.82 -7.68 18.77
N LYS A 15 2.18 -6.89 17.76
CA LYS A 15 3.56 -6.45 17.52
C LYS A 15 4.00 -5.32 18.45
N ASN A 16 3.06 -4.69 19.18
CA ASN A 16 3.28 -3.46 19.95
C ASN A 16 4.02 -2.40 19.13
N SER A 17 3.65 -2.25 17.86
CA SER A 17 4.35 -1.44 16.86
C SER A 17 3.42 -0.96 15.76
N ASN A 18 3.61 0.28 15.33
CA ASN A 18 2.96 0.86 14.13
C ASN A 18 3.91 0.87 12.92
N LEU A 19 5.04 0.15 12.99
CA LEU A 19 6.05 0.16 11.94
C LEU A 19 5.51 -0.53 10.68
N CYS A 20 5.55 0.18 9.57
CA CYS A 20 5.36 -0.35 8.23
C CYS A 20 6.72 -0.31 7.50
N VAL A 21 7.26 -1.48 7.16
CA VAL A 21 8.55 -1.59 6.46
C VAL A 21 8.32 -1.54 4.96
N GLY A 22 8.91 -0.53 4.30
CA GLY A 22 8.93 -0.43 2.83
C GLY A 22 9.92 -1.43 2.23
N ILE A 23 9.50 -2.13 1.19
CA ILE A 23 10.36 -3.03 0.41
C ILE A 23 10.59 -2.38 -0.97
N ASP A 24 11.55 -1.47 -1.00
CA ASP A 24 11.97 -0.69 -2.16
C ASP A 24 13.40 -1.10 -2.54
N ILE A 25 13.56 -2.32 -3.08
CA ILE A 25 14.87 -2.92 -3.35
C ILE A 25 15.39 -2.38 -4.69
N ASP A 26 16.05 -1.24 -4.61
CA ASP A 26 16.60 -0.55 -5.78
C ASP A 26 18.01 -1.06 -6.08
N ARG A 27 18.19 -1.66 -7.26
CA ARG A 27 19.49 -2.20 -7.74
C ARG A 27 20.64 -1.19 -7.71
N LYS A 28 20.35 0.12 -7.75
CA LYS A 28 21.38 1.17 -7.71
C LYS A 28 22.20 1.19 -6.41
N TYR A 29 21.73 0.52 -5.35
CA TYR A 29 22.45 0.38 -4.09
C TYR A 29 23.28 -0.90 -3.99
N PHE A 30 23.38 -1.65 -5.09
CA PHE A 30 24.13 -2.89 -5.22
C PHE A 30 25.19 -2.75 -6.31
N ASP A 31 26.01 -3.77 -6.50
CA ASP A 31 26.99 -3.81 -7.58
C ASP A 31 26.29 -3.84 -8.95
N ASP A 32 26.95 -3.33 -9.99
CA ASP A 32 26.39 -3.20 -11.34
C ASP A 32 25.89 -4.52 -11.93
N ASN A 33 26.43 -5.65 -11.50
CA ASN A 33 26.10 -6.99 -11.96
C ASN A 33 25.13 -7.73 -11.04
N VAL A 34 24.47 -7.03 -10.10
CA VAL A 34 23.53 -7.66 -9.17
C VAL A 34 22.43 -8.43 -9.93
N THR A 35 22.18 -9.65 -9.50
CA THR A 35 21.16 -10.52 -10.05
C THR A 35 19.81 -10.32 -9.34
N ILE A 36 18.73 -10.75 -10.00
CA ILE A 36 17.40 -10.72 -9.37
C ILE A 36 17.34 -11.64 -8.14
N GLU A 37 18.08 -12.75 -8.15
CA GLU A 37 18.16 -13.67 -7.02
C GLU A 37 18.80 -13.02 -5.80
N GLU A 38 19.86 -12.23 -5.99
CA GLU A 38 20.51 -11.48 -4.89
C GLU A 38 19.58 -10.39 -4.33
N LEU A 39 18.83 -9.68 -5.19
CA LEU A 39 17.84 -8.69 -4.75
C LEU A 39 16.69 -9.36 -3.98
N LYS A 40 16.24 -10.51 -4.45
CA LYS A 40 15.23 -11.33 -3.78
C LYS A 40 15.73 -11.78 -2.40
N ASP A 41 16.91 -12.36 -2.32
CA ASP A 41 17.53 -12.79 -1.06
C ASP A 41 17.67 -11.62 -0.07
N TYR A 42 18.03 -10.43 -0.57
CA TYR A 42 18.12 -9.24 0.24
C TYR A 42 16.74 -8.84 0.79
N SER A 43 15.69 -8.87 -0.04
CA SER A 43 14.33 -8.57 0.42
C SER A 43 13.87 -9.53 1.52
N PHE A 44 14.21 -10.81 1.43
CA PHE A 44 13.92 -11.80 2.46
C PHE A 44 14.68 -11.55 3.76
N LYS A 45 15.95 -11.13 3.67
CA LYS A 45 16.75 -10.70 4.83
C LYS A 45 16.14 -9.48 5.52
N VAL A 46 15.61 -8.51 4.76
CA VAL A 46 14.89 -7.35 5.32
C VAL A 46 13.67 -7.82 6.10
N VAL A 47 12.85 -8.71 5.54
CA VAL A 47 11.69 -9.28 6.23
C VAL A 47 12.13 -10.03 7.50
N ALA A 48 13.10 -10.92 7.39
CA ALA A 48 13.57 -11.71 8.53
C ALA A 48 14.11 -10.83 9.68
N SER A 49 14.85 -9.76 9.34
CA SER A 49 15.46 -8.86 10.32
C SER A 49 14.48 -7.91 11.01
N THR A 50 13.29 -7.72 10.44
CA THR A 50 12.28 -6.77 10.95
C THR A 50 11.00 -7.43 11.41
N ARG A 51 10.88 -8.76 11.27
CA ARG A 51 9.66 -9.55 11.52
C ARG A 51 9.07 -9.35 12.91
N ASP A 52 9.92 -9.17 13.92
CA ASP A 52 9.48 -9.05 15.31
C ASP A 52 8.91 -7.65 15.63
N VAL A 53 9.30 -6.63 14.86
CA VAL A 53 8.95 -5.23 15.13
C VAL A 53 8.03 -4.61 14.08
N ALA A 54 7.91 -5.20 12.89
CA ALA A 54 7.03 -4.70 11.85
C ALA A 54 5.57 -5.14 12.10
N ALA A 55 4.63 -4.21 12.02
CA ALA A 55 3.21 -4.52 11.91
C ALA A 55 2.81 -4.77 10.46
N ALA A 56 3.46 -4.09 9.51
CA ALA A 56 3.15 -4.19 8.10
C ALA A 56 4.40 -4.19 7.22
N TYR A 57 4.26 -4.78 6.03
CA TYR A 57 5.22 -4.67 4.94
C TYR A 57 4.55 -4.04 3.72
N LYS A 58 5.29 -3.17 3.05
CA LYS A 58 4.78 -2.44 1.88
C LYS A 58 5.73 -2.59 0.69
N PRO A 59 5.66 -3.71 -0.06
CA PRO A 59 6.40 -3.86 -1.31
C PRO A 59 5.95 -2.81 -2.33
N ASN A 60 6.92 -2.08 -2.88
CA ASN A 60 6.69 -1.11 -3.93
C ASN A 60 6.82 -1.80 -5.29
N LEU A 61 5.71 -1.88 -5.99
CA LEU A 61 5.60 -2.70 -7.21
C LEU A 61 6.54 -2.28 -8.34
N ALA A 62 6.94 -1.03 -8.42
CA ALA A 62 7.85 -0.56 -9.46
C ALA A 62 9.16 -1.36 -9.49
N PHE A 63 9.69 -1.75 -8.31
CA PHE A 63 10.93 -2.52 -8.20
C PHE A 63 10.78 -4.00 -8.58
N PHE A 64 9.56 -4.48 -8.67
CA PHE A 64 9.25 -5.84 -9.14
C PHE A 64 8.85 -5.83 -10.62
N GLU A 65 8.03 -4.87 -11.02
CA GLU A 65 7.51 -4.75 -12.39
C GLU A 65 8.63 -4.56 -13.43
N GLU A 66 9.73 -3.87 -13.08
CA GLU A 66 10.89 -3.69 -13.98
C GLU A 66 11.54 -5.02 -14.40
N TRP A 67 11.38 -6.10 -13.63
CA TRP A 67 11.89 -7.44 -13.90
C TRP A 67 10.90 -8.34 -14.66
N GLY A 68 9.75 -7.79 -15.08
CA GLY A 68 8.70 -8.54 -15.81
C GLY A 68 8.19 -9.74 -15.02
N SER A 69 8.03 -10.88 -15.69
CA SER A 69 7.49 -12.10 -15.06
C SER A 69 8.33 -12.60 -13.89
N LYS A 70 9.66 -12.45 -13.94
CA LYS A 70 10.54 -12.84 -12.83
C LYS A 70 10.31 -11.97 -11.58
N GLY A 71 10.07 -10.67 -11.77
CA GLY A 71 9.75 -9.77 -10.66
C GLY A 71 8.39 -10.08 -10.04
N PHE A 72 7.39 -10.43 -10.84
CA PHE A 72 6.10 -10.89 -10.29
C PHE A 72 6.24 -12.20 -9.51
N LEU A 73 7.04 -13.15 -9.98
CA LEU A 73 7.33 -14.39 -9.23
C LEU A 73 8.03 -14.07 -7.90
N TRP A 74 9.01 -13.18 -7.91
CA TRP A 74 9.66 -12.70 -6.69
C TRP A 74 8.65 -12.06 -5.72
N LEU A 75 7.75 -11.20 -6.20
CA LEU A 75 6.70 -10.60 -5.37
C LEU A 75 5.79 -11.66 -4.74
N GLU A 76 5.38 -12.68 -5.50
CA GLU A 76 4.57 -13.80 -4.99
C GLU A 76 5.28 -14.55 -3.86
N GLU A 77 6.56 -14.82 -4.03
CA GLU A 77 7.37 -15.51 -3.03
C GLU A 77 7.60 -14.63 -1.80
N LEU A 78 7.80 -13.32 -1.97
CA LEU A 78 7.92 -12.37 -0.88
C LEU A 78 6.64 -12.28 -0.06
N VAL A 79 5.48 -12.22 -0.70
CA VAL A 79 4.18 -12.21 -0.01
C VAL A 79 3.99 -13.48 0.82
N LYS A 80 4.38 -14.65 0.28
CA LYS A 80 4.35 -15.92 1.03
C LYS A 80 5.33 -15.93 2.20
N GLU A 81 6.53 -15.36 2.03
CA GLU A 81 7.54 -15.25 3.09
C GLU A 81 7.07 -14.35 4.24
N ILE A 82 6.42 -13.22 3.93
CA ILE A 82 5.84 -12.34 4.95
C ILE A 82 4.77 -13.08 5.76
N GLY A 83 3.86 -13.77 5.08
CA GLY A 83 2.80 -14.58 5.69
C GLY A 83 1.70 -13.77 6.35
N ASP A 84 0.73 -14.47 6.94
CA ASP A 84 -0.52 -13.89 7.44
C ASP A 84 -0.41 -13.16 8.79
N SER A 85 0.74 -13.25 9.46
CA SER A 85 1.00 -12.60 10.77
C SER A 85 1.31 -11.10 10.68
N HIS A 86 1.37 -10.56 9.47
CA HIS A 86 1.63 -9.15 9.19
C HIS A 86 0.61 -8.62 8.18
N ILE A 87 0.45 -7.31 8.14
CA ILE A 87 -0.32 -6.64 7.10
C ILE A 87 0.56 -6.48 5.86
N ILE A 88 0.05 -6.87 4.69
CA ILE A 88 0.74 -6.71 3.41
C ILE A 88 0.03 -5.64 2.59
N ILE A 89 0.74 -4.54 2.30
CA ILE A 89 0.22 -3.41 1.54
C ILE A 89 0.90 -3.38 0.17
N ALA A 90 0.18 -3.69 -0.90
CA ALA A 90 0.70 -3.52 -2.25
C ALA A 90 0.82 -2.02 -2.58
N ASP A 91 2.06 -1.48 -2.62
CA ASP A 91 2.27 -0.09 -3.05
C ASP A 91 2.28 0.00 -4.57
N ALA A 92 1.08 -0.11 -5.15
CA ALA A 92 0.83 -0.27 -6.58
C ALA A 92 0.32 0.99 -7.27
N LYS A 93 -0.24 1.92 -6.49
CA LYS A 93 -0.79 3.21 -6.96
C LYS A 93 -1.72 3.05 -8.18
N ARG A 94 -2.54 1.97 -8.16
CA ARG A 94 -3.45 1.68 -9.27
C ARG A 94 -4.53 2.75 -9.39
N GLY A 95 -4.92 3.06 -10.62
CA GLY A 95 -5.98 4.01 -10.92
C GLY A 95 -6.52 3.69 -12.31
N ASP A 96 -7.75 3.15 -12.35
CA ASP A 96 -8.49 2.84 -13.56
C ASP A 96 -9.97 2.77 -13.22
N ILE A 97 -10.85 2.71 -14.20
CA ILE A 97 -12.29 2.76 -13.98
C ILE A 97 -12.97 1.40 -14.18
N GLY A 98 -14.10 1.23 -13.51
CA GLY A 98 -15.08 0.17 -13.76
C GLY A 98 -14.46 -1.24 -13.74
N ASN A 99 -14.61 -1.94 -14.86
CA ASN A 99 -14.18 -3.33 -14.96
C ASN A 99 -12.65 -3.51 -14.85
N THR A 100 -11.86 -2.60 -15.39
CA THR A 100 -10.39 -2.67 -15.30
C THR A 100 -9.93 -2.57 -13.85
N ALA A 101 -10.49 -1.66 -13.07
CA ALA A 101 -10.18 -1.54 -11.64
C ALA A 101 -10.53 -2.81 -10.86
N LYS A 102 -11.63 -3.54 -11.22
CA LYS A 102 -11.96 -4.84 -10.64
C LYS A 102 -10.91 -5.92 -10.93
N HIS A 103 -10.33 -5.92 -12.15
CA HIS A 103 -9.26 -6.86 -12.47
C HIS A 103 -8.00 -6.58 -11.66
N TYR A 104 -7.65 -5.31 -11.44
CA TYR A 104 -6.56 -4.95 -10.52
C TYR A 104 -6.87 -5.39 -9.09
N ALA A 105 -8.07 -5.12 -8.56
CA ALA A 105 -8.45 -5.57 -7.23
C ALA A 105 -8.35 -7.10 -7.08
N ASN A 106 -8.79 -7.87 -8.06
CA ASN A 106 -8.66 -9.33 -8.06
C ASN A 106 -7.20 -9.79 -8.07
N ALA A 107 -6.33 -9.16 -8.85
CA ALA A 107 -4.91 -9.50 -8.91
C ALA A 107 -4.25 -9.35 -7.54
N PHE A 108 -4.48 -8.23 -6.84
CA PHE A 108 -3.84 -7.99 -5.54
C PHE A 108 -4.52 -8.71 -4.38
N PHE A 109 -5.84 -8.75 -4.35
CA PHE A 109 -6.56 -9.27 -3.20
C PHE A 109 -6.83 -10.77 -3.26
N LYS A 110 -7.07 -11.33 -4.47
CA LYS A 110 -7.38 -12.75 -4.61
C LYS A 110 -6.18 -13.58 -5.02
N TYR A 111 -5.37 -13.07 -5.97
CA TYR A 111 -4.23 -13.82 -6.48
C TYR A 111 -3.01 -13.65 -5.55
N LEU A 112 -2.57 -12.42 -5.31
CA LEU A 112 -1.42 -12.13 -4.44
C LEU A 112 -1.75 -12.20 -2.94
N ASN A 113 -3.03 -12.23 -2.56
CA ASN A 113 -3.51 -12.25 -1.18
C ASN A 113 -2.99 -11.07 -0.30
N CYS A 114 -2.76 -9.89 -0.92
CA CYS A 114 -2.44 -8.70 -0.15
C CYS A 114 -3.63 -8.26 0.72
N ASP A 115 -3.34 -7.62 1.85
CA ASP A 115 -4.36 -7.09 2.75
C ASP A 115 -4.85 -5.71 2.34
N ALA A 116 -3.98 -4.91 1.73
CA ALA A 116 -4.30 -3.56 1.29
C ALA A 116 -3.53 -3.18 0.02
N ILE A 117 -3.96 -2.09 -0.60
CA ILE A 117 -3.36 -1.53 -1.81
C ILE A 117 -3.38 0.00 -1.78
N THR A 118 -2.38 0.64 -2.39
CA THR A 118 -2.43 2.08 -2.67
C THR A 118 -3.11 2.34 -4.02
N VAL A 119 -4.00 3.35 -4.06
CA VAL A 119 -4.77 3.71 -5.26
C VAL A 119 -4.67 5.20 -5.57
N ASN A 120 -4.76 5.53 -6.85
CA ASN A 120 -4.78 6.91 -7.34
C ASN A 120 -6.24 7.36 -7.55
N PRO A 121 -6.69 8.43 -6.86
CA PRO A 121 -8.08 8.89 -6.94
C PRO A 121 -8.38 9.78 -8.15
N TYR A 122 -7.42 10.05 -9.01
CA TYR A 122 -7.55 11.06 -10.10
C TYR A 122 -8.78 10.84 -10.99
N MET A 123 -9.17 9.58 -11.22
CA MET A 123 -10.35 9.23 -12.02
C MET A 123 -11.67 9.21 -11.23
N GLY A 124 -11.67 9.64 -9.96
CA GLY A 124 -12.87 9.73 -9.14
C GLY A 124 -13.26 8.44 -8.40
N GLN A 125 -14.52 8.35 -8.02
CA GLN A 125 -15.08 7.27 -7.21
C GLN A 125 -14.86 5.90 -7.83
N GLU A 126 -15.07 5.76 -9.13
CA GLU A 126 -14.97 4.50 -9.87
C GLU A 126 -13.56 3.89 -9.82
N ALA A 127 -12.54 4.71 -9.57
CA ALA A 127 -11.16 4.25 -9.41
C ALA A 127 -10.87 3.67 -8.01
N ILE A 128 -11.71 3.98 -7.01
CA ILE A 128 -11.52 3.55 -5.62
C ILE A 128 -12.47 2.41 -5.26
N GLU A 129 -13.74 2.50 -5.71
CA GLU A 129 -14.83 1.61 -5.30
C GLU A 129 -14.52 0.11 -5.41
N PRO A 130 -13.91 -0.41 -6.51
CA PRO A 130 -13.62 -1.83 -6.62
C PRO A 130 -12.65 -2.36 -5.57
N PHE A 131 -11.84 -1.49 -4.99
CA PHE A 131 -10.84 -1.86 -3.98
C PHE A 131 -11.41 -1.78 -2.56
N CYS A 132 -12.34 -0.87 -2.27
CA CYS A 132 -12.89 -0.66 -0.93
C CYS A 132 -14.22 -1.40 -0.65
N SER A 133 -14.76 -2.12 -1.64
CA SER A 133 -16.03 -2.82 -1.53
C SER A 133 -15.99 -4.07 -0.64
N ASP A 134 -14.81 -4.63 -0.39
CA ASP A 134 -14.60 -5.74 0.55
C ASP A 134 -14.09 -5.19 1.89
N GLN A 135 -14.89 -5.33 2.95
CA GLN A 135 -14.54 -4.87 4.30
C GLN A 135 -13.29 -5.53 4.88
N ASN A 136 -12.86 -6.67 4.33
CA ASN A 136 -11.67 -7.39 4.80
C ASN A 136 -10.38 -6.90 4.13
N LYS A 137 -10.48 -5.97 3.18
CA LYS A 137 -9.37 -5.41 2.41
C LYS A 137 -9.27 -3.92 2.63
N GLY A 138 -8.03 -3.42 2.77
CA GLY A 138 -7.74 -2.01 2.99
C GLY A 138 -7.38 -1.27 1.72
N VAL A 139 -7.66 0.02 1.69
CA VAL A 139 -7.30 0.90 0.58
C VAL A 139 -6.62 2.14 1.12
N TYR A 140 -5.45 2.48 0.59
CA TYR A 140 -4.76 3.72 0.90
C TYR A 140 -4.80 4.63 -0.33
N VAL A 141 -5.62 5.68 -0.26
CA VAL A 141 -5.82 6.62 -1.35
C VAL A 141 -4.71 7.67 -1.34
N LEU A 142 -4.06 7.89 -2.48
CA LEU A 142 -3.06 8.96 -2.62
C LEU A 142 -3.74 10.32 -2.42
N CYS A 143 -3.31 11.05 -1.40
CA CYS A 143 -3.86 12.36 -1.05
C CYS A 143 -2.82 13.48 -1.20
N ARG A 144 -1.69 13.34 -0.52
CA ARG A 144 -0.56 14.28 -0.60
C ARG A 144 0.76 13.52 -0.53
N THR A 145 1.45 13.39 -1.65
CA THR A 145 2.73 12.69 -1.75
C THR A 145 3.91 13.61 -1.39
N SER A 146 5.07 13.02 -1.08
CA SER A 146 6.23 13.76 -0.56
C SER A 146 7.12 14.43 -1.63
N ASN A 147 6.85 14.21 -2.92
CA ASN A 147 7.64 14.78 -4.02
C ASN A 147 7.41 16.30 -4.17
N THR A 148 8.43 17.01 -4.57
CA THR A 148 8.45 18.49 -4.63
C THR A 148 7.33 19.09 -5.48
N SER A 149 6.99 18.47 -6.62
CA SER A 149 5.94 18.95 -7.54
C SER A 149 4.52 18.55 -7.13
N ALA A 150 4.34 17.85 -6.02
CA ALA A 150 3.02 17.40 -5.56
C ALA A 150 2.06 18.58 -5.35
N SER A 151 2.54 19.71 -4.85
CA SER A 151 1.75 20.91 -4.62
C SER A 151 1.05 21.44 -5.87
N TYR A 152 1.64 21.24 -7.05
CA TYR A 152 1.09 21.78 -8.31
C TYR A 152 -0.31 21.25 -8.65
N ILE A 153 -0.59 19.99 -8.29
CA ILE A 153 -1.91 19.36 -8.54
C ILE A 153 -2.59 19.03 -7.22
N GLN A 154 -1.86 18.36 -6.29
CA GLN A 154 -2.48 17.73 -5.13
C GLN A 154 -3.03 18.74 -4.13
N ASP A 155 -2.40 19.91 -3.94
CA ASP A 155 -2.92 20.94 -3.05
C ASP A 155 -4.26 21.50 -3.56
N THR A 156 -4.49 21.52 -4.89
CA THR A 156 -5.74 22.00 -5.48
C THR A 156 -6.91 21.03 -5.32
N ILE A 157 -6.63 19.76 -5.11
CA ILE A 157 -7.65 18.69 -4.98
C ILE A 157 -7.65 18.00 -3.61
N PHE A 158 -6.80 18.42 -2.69
CA PHE A 158 -6.60 17.78 -1.39
C PHE A 158 -7.93 17.56 -0.65
N ASP A 159 -8.69 18.63 -0.39
CA ASP A 159 -9.97 18.56 0.32
C ASP A 159 -11.00 17.69 -0.39
N LYS A 160 -10.96 17.68 -1.73
CA LYS A 160 -11.85 16.83 -2.54
C LYS A 160 -11.52 15.36 -2.35
N VAL A 161 -10.22 15.01 -2.31
CA VAL A 161 -9.78 13.63 -2.08
C VAL A 161 -10.13 13.18 -0.66
N VAL A 162 -9.93 14.03 0.34
CA VAL A 162 -10.32 13.75 1.73
C VAL A 162 -11.82 13.49 1.81
N SER A 163 -12.65 14.43 1.33
CA SER A 163 -14.11 14.30 1.36
C SER A 163 -14.64 13.09 0.59
N LEU A 164 -14.06 12.81 -0.59
CA LEU A 164 -14.41 11.63 -1.37
C LEU A 164 -14.11 10.34 -0.59
N SER A 165 -12.91 10.25 -0.02
CA SER A 165 -12.48 9.08 0.76
C SER A 165 -13.37 8.86 1.98
N GLU A 166 -13.76 9.92 2.68
CA GLU A 166 -14.70 9.85 3.82
C GLU A 166 -16.08 9.36 3.38
N SER A 167 -16.63 9.92 2.30
CA SER A 167 -17.96 9.54 1.79
C SER A 167 -18.05 8.07 1.39
N MET A 168 -16.92 7.49 0.95
CA MET A 168 -16.82 6.09 0.52
C MET A 168 -16.46 5.13 1.65
N ASN A 169 -16.02 5.62 2.81
CA ASN A 169 -15.45 4.82 3.89
C ASN A 169 -16.48 4.09 4.77
N LYS A 170 -17.45 3.47 4.13
CA LYS A 170 -18.55 2.75 4.78
C LYS A 170 -18.06 1.65 5.74
N TYR A 171 -17.00 0.95 5.35
CA TYR A 171 -16.46 -0.19 6.10
C TYR A 171 -15.27 0.19 6.99
N LYS A 172 -14.92 1.48 7.07
CA LYS A 172 -13.75 1.98 7.81
C LYS A 172 -12.45 1.26 7.38
N ASN A 173 -12.30 1.07 6.07
CA ASN A 173 -11.18 0.38 5.45
C ASN A 173 -10.41 1.26 4.45
N ILE A 174 -10.71 2.56 4.42
CA ILE A 174 -9.99 3.54 3.59
C ILE A 174 -9.10 4.40 4.47
N GLY A 175 -7.82 4.43 4.17
CA GLY A 175 -6.83 5.35 4.71
C GLY A 175 -6.33 6.30 3.63
N LEU A 176 -5.55 7.30 4.02
CA LEU A 176 -4.96 8.29 3.13
C LEU A 176 -3.43 8.24 3.16
N VAL A 177 -2.81 8.37 2.00
CA VAL A 177 -1.35 8.55 1.89
C VAL A 177 -1.04 10.04 1.98
N VAL A 178 -0.37 10.43 3.07
CA VAL A 178 0.13 11.80 3.26
C VAL A 178 1.61 11.76 3.60
N GLY A 179 2.42 12.53 2.87
CA GLY A 179 3.86 12.59 3.06
C GLY A 179 4.22 13.15 4.43
N ALA A 180 5.15 12.50 5.14
CA ALA A 180 5.56 12.87 6.49
C ALA A 180 6.22 14.27 6.57
N THR A 181 6.63 14.84 5.45
CA THR A 181 7.21 16.19 5.35
C THR A 181 6.15 17.29 5.39
N ASP A 182 4.87 16.96 5.23
CA ASP A 182 3.74 17.89 5.29
C ASP A 182 2.92 17.67 6.57
N THR A 183 3.43 18.20 7.66
CA THR A 183 2.84 18.02 9.00
C THR A 183 1.48 18.70 9.15
N GLU A 184 1.23 19.79 8.43
CA GLU A 184 -0.08 20.49 8.47
C GLU A 184 -1.15 19.60 7.83
N LYS A 185 -0.93 19.13 6.61
CA LYS A 185 -1.83 18.22 5.91
C LYS A 185 -2.03 16.90 6.65
N MET A 186 -0.98 16.37 7.27
CA MET A 186 -1.10 15.18 8.12
C MET A 186 -2.02 15.43 9.32
N ASN A 187 -1.87 16.55 10.01
CA ASN A 187 -2.72 16.90 11.16
C ASN A 187 -4.18 17.15 10.74
N GLU A 188 -4.39 17.70 9.56
CA GLU A 188 -5.72 17.92 9.00
C GLU A 188 -6.43 16.57 8.74
N VAL A 189 -5.76 15.66 8.05
CA VAL A 189 -6.30 14.32 7.73
C VAL A 189 -6.58 13.50 9.00
N ARG A 190 -5.76 13.60 10.04
CA ARG A 190 -5.99 12.88 11.31
C ARG A 190 -7.28 13.26 12.03
N LYS A 191 -7.90 14.37 11.67
CA LYS A 191 -9.21 14.78 12.20
C LYS A 191 -10.37 14.06 11.48
N THR A 192 -10.11 13.41 10.38
CA THR A 192 -11.09 12.63 9.63
C THR A 192 -11.25 11.22 10.19
N ASN A 193 -12.37 10.55 9.90
CA ASN A 193 -12.67 9.19 10.37
C ASN A 193 -12.06 8.10 9.47
N ASN A 194 -10.89 8.31 8.92
CA ASN A 194 -10.17 7.31 8.15
C ASN A 194 -9.45 6.30 9.05
N LEU A 195 -8.74 5.34 8.46
CA LEU A 195 -7.93 4.35 9.20
C LEU A 195 -6.87 5.02 10.06
#